data_4d7178348b2129d69685eef20f94ac0d
#
_entry.id   4d7178348b2129d69685eef20f94ac0d
#
_cell.length_a   1.000
_cell.length_b   1.000
_cell.length_c   1.000
_cell.angle_alpha   90.00
_cell.angle_beta   90.00
_cell.angle_gamma   90.00
#
_symmetry.space_group_name_H-M   'P 1'
#
loop_
_entity.id
_entity.type
_entity.pdbx_description
1 polymer ?
#
loop_
_entity_poly.entity_id
_entity_poly.type
_entity_poly.pdbx_seq_one_letter_code
_entity_poly.pdbx_strand_id
1 'polypeptide(L)'
;MEVIHPRCAGIDVSKRDAKVCVRIQGEGRRATSSTVSTWTSMTSDILALREHLIAQQVTCVVIESTAAYWKPFYFLLNDALNVGLVNARHVCNVPGRKTDVSDAAWLADLGAHGLVRASFAPPEPVRILRDLTRARTIVAQARTKEIEPPRV
;
A
#
# COMPACT_ATOMS: atom_id res chain seq x y z
N MET A 1 -4.07 -24.01 4.24
CA MET A 1 -4.16 -23.14 3.05
C MET A 1 -2.76 -23.03 2.47
N GLU A 2 -2.63 -23.20 1.16
CA GLU A 2 -1.34 -23.14 0.48
C GLU A 2 -0.76 -21.72 0.52
N VAL A 3 0.54 -21.60 0.76
CA VAL A 3 1.24 -20.31 0.77
C VAL A 3 1.89 -20.11 -0.59
N ILE A 4 1.46 -19.07 -1.30
CA ILE A 4 1.93 -18.70 -2.65
C ILE A 4 3.21 -17.88 -2.57
N HIS A 5 3.27 -16.96 -1.59
CA HIS A 5 4.42 -16.10 -1.35
C HIS A 5 5.01 -16.36 0.04
N PRO A 6 6.04 -17.23 0.15
CA PRO A 6 6.66 -17.58 1.43
C PRO A 6 7.28 -16.37 2.16
N ARG A 7 7.68 -15.35 1.43
CA ARG A 7 8.24 -14.09 1.95
C ARG A 7 7.41 -12.92 1.44
N CYS A 8 6.51 -12.42 2.28
CA CYS A 8 5.55 -11.40 1.92
C CYS A 8 5.61 -10.24 2.93
N ALA A 9 5.42 -9.01 2.44
CA ALA A 9 5.29 -7.85 3.30
C ALA A 9 3.91 -7.22 3.16
N GLY A 10 3.32 -6.80 4.28
CA GLY A 10 2.11 -6.00 4.35
C GLY A 10 2.44 -4.61 4.85
N ILE A 11 1.90 -3.58 4.20
CA ILE A 11 2.14 -2.17 4.52
C ILE A 11 0.81 -1.47 4.77
N ASP A 12 0.62 -1.02 5.99
CA ASP A 12 -0.47 -0.14 6.41
C ASP A 12 0.06 1.29 6.49
N VAL A 13 -0.43 2.16 5.61
CA VAL A 13 0.09 3.52 5.41
C VAL A 13 -0.79 4.54 6.09
N SER A 14 -0.18 5.39 6.91
CA SER A 14 -0.79 6.60 7.48
C SER A 14 -0.22 7.88 6.83
N LYS A 15 -0.65 9.04 7.31
CA LYS A 15 -0.17 10.34 6.80
C LYS A 15 1.33 10.56 7.03
N ARG A 16 1.88 10.10 8.16
CA ARG A 16 3.25 10.41 8.59
C ARG A 16 4.21 9.24 8.48
N ASP A 17 3.67 8.04 8.57
CA ASP A 17 4.44 6.81 8.66
C ASP A 17 3.69 5.64 8.02
N ALA A 18 4.34 4.50 7.99
CA ALA A 18 3.75 3.24 7.63
C ALA A 18 4.19 2.15 8.60
N LYS A 19 3.28 1.29 8.98
CA LYS A 19 3.59 0.03 9.66
C LYS A 19 3.81 -1.04 8.61
N VAL A 20 4.95 -1.71 8.69
CA VAL A 20 5.37 -2.73 7.76
C VAL A 20 5.55 -4.05 8.51
N CYS A 21 4.83 -5.07 8.09
CA CYS A 21 5.01 -6.43 8.58
C CYS A 21 5.71 -7.26 7.51
N VAL A 22 6.87 -7.82 7.83
CA VAL A 22 7.55 -8.83 7.02
C VAL A 22 7.21 -10.20 7.57
N ARG A 23 6.52 -11.01 6.78
CA ARG A 23 6.14 -12.38 7.08
C ARG A 23 7.04 -13.34 6.30
N ILE A 24 7.71 -14.20 7.02
CA ILE A 24 8.58 -15.25 6.45
C ILE A 24 8.05 -16.60 6.90
N GLN A 25 7.66 -17.43 5.95
CA GLN A 25 7.21 -18.78 6.24
C GLN A 25 8.35 -19.63 6.76
N GLY A 26 8.08 -20.35 7.84
CA GLY A 26 9.03 -21.33 8.36
C GLY A 26 9.09 -22.58 7.49
N GLU A 27 10.27 -23.17 7.41
CA GLU A 27 10.52 -24.41 6.71
C GLU A 27 10.66 -25.59 7.68
N GLY A 28 10.01 -26.71 7.37
CA GLY A 28 10.04 -27.91 8.18
C GLY A 28 9.45 -27.70 9.58
N ARG A 29 10.29 -27.76 10.64
CA ARG A 29 9.88 -27.55 12.04
C ARG A 29 9.93 -26.09 12.50
N ARG A 30 10.40 -25.17 11.68
CA ARG A 30 10.47 -23.75 12.03
C ARG A 30 9.10 -23.10 11.90
N ALA A 31 8.71 -22.32 12.90
CA ALA A 31 7.47 -21.54 12.84
C ALA A 31 7.59 -20.37 11.87
N THR A 32 6.47 -19.96 11.29
CA THR A 32 6.38 -18.71 10.52
C THR A 32 6.67 -17.53 11.42
N SER A 33 7.55 -16.63 10.98
CA SER A 33 7.88 -15.38 11.68
C SER A 33 7.17 -14.19 11.04
N SER A 34 6.74 -13.25 11.88
CA SER A 34 6.17 -11.97 11.46
C SER A 34 6.79 -10.87 12.29
N THR A 35 7.49 -9.95 11.64
CA THR A 35 8.16 -8.82 12.28
C THR A 35 7.54 -7.52 11.82
N VAL A 36 7.06 -6.70 12.75
CA VAL A 36 6.45 -5.39 12.46
C VAL A 36 7.46 -4.29 12.78
N SER A 37 7.62 -3.37 11.85
CA SER A 37 8.46 -2.17 11.98
C SER A 37 7.71 -0.92 11.51
N THR A 38 8.13 0.26 11.95
CA THR A 38 7.54 1.54 11.55
C THR A 38 8.55 2.35 10.76
N TRP A 39 8.12 2.91 9.63
CA TRP A 39 8.92 3.69 8.70
C TRP A 39 8.24 5.02 8.41
N THR A 40 9.00 6.10 8.32
CA THR A 40 8.41 7.40 8.00
C THR A 40 8.07 7.53 6.50
N SER A 41 7.21 8.49 6.16
CA SER A 41 6.83 8.76 4.75
C SER A 41 7.87 9.62 4.01
N MET A 42 9.09 9.78 4.56
CA MET A 42 10.18 10.48 3.90
C MET A 42 10.80 9.60 2.81
N THR A 43 11.18 10.20 1.68
CA THR A 43 11.74 9.46 0.54
C THR A 43 12.96 8.61 0.92
N SER A 44 13.87 9.14 1.77
CA SER A 44 15.02 8.40 2.26
C SER A 44 14.65 7.13 3.01
N ASP A 45 13.62 7.21 3.86
CA ASP A 45 13.17 6.08 4.66
C ASP A 45 12.44 5.04 3.81
N ILE A 46 11.67 5.48 2.81
CA ILE A 46 11.02 4.56 1.86
C ILE A 46 12.07 3.82 1.01
N LEU A 47 13.14 4.51 0.60
CA LEU A 47 14.24 3.86 -0.12
C LEU A 47 15.00 2.89 0.80
N ALA A 48 15.24 3.24 2.05
CA ALA A 48 15.82 2.33 3.04
C ALA A 48 14.91 1.12 3.32
N LEU A 49 13.60 1.32 3.38
CA LEU A 49 12.62 0.24 3.46
C LEU A 49 12.72 -0.69 2.24
N ARG A 50 12.86 -0.14 1.03
CA ARG A 50 13.03 -0.95 -0.19
C ARG A 50 14.24 -1.87 -0.08
N GLU A 51 15.40 -1.33 0.31
CA GLU A 51 16.62 -2.12 0.50
C GLU A 51 16.44 -3.18 1.61
N HIS A 52 15.75 -2.84 2.69
CA HIS A 52 15.42 -3.78 3.75
C HIS A 52 14.57 -4.96 3.24
N LEU A 53 13.51 -4.67 2.46
CA LEU A 53 12.64 -5.71 1.90
C LEU A 53 13.38 -6.60 0.90
N ILE A 54 14.27 -6.02 0.07
CA ILE A 54 15.13 -6.78 -0.84
C ILE A 54 16.07 -7.70 -0.06
N ALA A 55 16.73 -7.19 0.98
CA ALA A 55 17.62 -7.98 1.84
C ALA A 55 16.88 -9.14 2.54
N GLN A 56 15.61 -8.95 2.88
CA GLN A 56 14.73 -10.00 3.41
C GLN A 56 14.19 -10.95 2.33
N GLN A 57 14.56 -10.74 1.06
CA GLN A 57 14.10 -11.53 -0.09
C GLN A 57 12.56 -11.58 -0.20
N VAL A 58 11.89 -10.48 0.08
CA VAL A 58 10.45 -10.37 -0.06
C VAL A 58 10.05 -10.48 -1.52
N THR A 59 9.15 -11.39 -1.84
CA THR A 59 8.69 -11.68 -3.21
C THR A 59 7.37 -10.98 -3.55
N CYS A 60 6.60 -10.55 -2.54
CA CYS A 60 5.33 -9.87 -2.71
C CYS A 60 5.15 -8.82 -1.62
N VAL A 61 4.74 -7.62 -2.00
CA VAL A 61 4.40 -6.53 -1.09
C VAL A 61 2.95 -6.14 -1.30
N VAL A 62 2.17 -6.06 -0.22
CA VAL A 62 0.77 -5.64 -0.25
C VAL A 62 0.62 -4.32 0.48
N ILE A 63 0.11 -3.30 -0.20
CA ILE A 63 -0.14 -1.95 0.36
C ILE A 63 -1.63 -1.67 0.36
N GLU A 64 -2.18 -1.21 1.48
CA GLU A 64 -3.55 -0.74 1.54
C GLU A 64 -3.68 0.66 0.94
N SER A 65 -4.67 0.84 0.04
CA SER A 65 -4.93 2.11 -0.67
C SER A 65 -5.77 3.07 0.15
N THR A 66 -5.24 3.57 1.26
CA THR A 66 -5.91 4.59 2.07
C THR A 66 -5.57 5.99 1.58
N ALA A 67 -6.57 6.79 1.19
CA ALA A 67 -6.44 8.14 0.64
C ALA A 67 -5.40 8.22 -0.49
N ALA A 68 -4.42 9.15 -0.39
CA ALA A 68 -3.33 9.32 -1.35
C ALA A 68 -1.94 8.97 -0.77
N TYR A 69 -1.89 8.59 0.52
CA TYR A 69 -0.64 8.38 1.25
C TYR A 69 0.16 7.15 0.78
N TRP A 70 -0.50 6.18 0.14
CA TRP A 70 0.12 5.00 -0.45
C TRP A 70 1.02 5.31 -1.65
N LYS A 71 0.79 6.43 -2.35
CA LYS A 71 1.48 6.75 -3.62
C LYS A 71 3.00 6.77 -3.52
N PRO A 72 3.65 7.49 -2.58
CA PRO A 72 5.10 7.49 -2.45
C PRO A 72 5.65 6.07 -2.23
N PHE A 73 5.02 5.30 -1.36
CA PHE A 73 5.43 3.93 -1.08
C PHE A 73 5.30 3.04 -2.32
N TYR A 74 4.14 3.08 -2.97
CA TYR A 74 3.88 2.26 -4.15
C TYR A 74 4.91 2.54 -5.26
N PHE A 75 5.10 3.79 -5.65
CA PHE A 75 5.96 4.12 -6.78
C PHE A 75 7.45 3.88 -6.51
N LEU A 76 7.93 4.15 -5.30
CA LEU A 76 9.33 3.91 -4.95
C LEU A 76 9.64 2.43 -4.70
N LEU A 77 8.69 1.64 -4.24
CA LEU A 77 8.88 0.20 -4.03
C LEU A 77 8.67 -0.62 -5.31
N ASN A 78 7.72 -0.23 -6.17
CA ASN A 78 7.35 -0.99 -7.36
C ASN A 78 8.43 -1.01 -8.45
N ASP A 79 9.45 -0.14 -8.36
CA ASP A 79 10.60 -0.17 -9.28
C ASP A 79 11.47 -1.43 -9.12
N ALA A 80 11.47 -2.04 -7.93
CA ALA A 80 12.34 -3.18 -7.62
C ALA A 80 11.61 -4.38 -6.99
N LEU A 81 10.36 -4.21 -6.58
CA LEU A 81 9.56 -5.22 -5.87
C LEU A 81 8.21 -5.41 -6.56
N ASN A 82 7.63 -6.60 -6.43
CA ASN A 82 6.25 -6.85 -6.87
C ASN A 82 5.26 -6.30 -5.84
N VAL A 83 4.68 -5.13 -6.12
CA VAL A 83 3.80 -4.42 -5.20
C VAL A 83 2.35 -4.50 -5.66
N GLY A 84 1.49 -5.07 -4.83
CA GLY A 84 0.04 -5.10 -4.99
C GLY A 84 -0.63 -4.01 -4.16
N LEU A 85 -1.38 -3.11 -4.82
CA LEU A 85 -2.23 -2.14 -4.14
C LEU A 85 -3.60 -2.75 -3.90
N VAL A 86 -4.10 -2.73 -2.65
CA VAL A 86 -5.38 -3.34 -2.30
C VAL A 86 -6.34 -2.33 -1.69
N ASN A 87 -7.63 -2.52 -1.93
CA ASN A 87 -8.66 -1.67 -1.36
C ASN A 87 -9.03 -2.15 0.05
N ALA A 88 -9.07 -1.23 1.02
CA ALA A 88 -9.46 -1.49 2.41
C ALA A 88 -10.77 -2.28 2.54
N ARG A 89 -11.78 -1.99 1.70
CA ARG A 89 -13.06 -2.71 1.72
C ARG A 89 -12.92 -4.18 1.37
N HIS A 90 -12.02 -4.53 0.46
CA HIS A 90 -11.78 -5.93 0.10
C HIS A 90 -11.06 -6.68 1.22
N VAL A 91 -10.10 -6.02 1.86
CA VAL A 91 -9.31 -6.59 2.97
C VAL A 91 -10.19 -6.85 4.20
N CYS A 92 -11.10 -5.93 4.53
CA CYS A 92 -12.02 -6.09 5.66
C CYS A 92 -13.05 -7.20 5.48
N ASN A 93 -13.38 -7.53 4.24
CA ASN A 93 -14.41 -8.53 3.92
C ASN A 93 -13.88 -9.97 3.87
N VAL A 94 -12.57 -10.17 4.00
CA VAL A 94 -12.00 -11.53 4.05
C VAL A 94 -12.25 -12.14 5.44
N PRO A 95 -12.96 -13.28 5.53
CA PRO A 95 -13.23 -13.91 6.80
C PRO A 95 -11.96 -14.45 7.45
N GLY A 96 -11.94 -14.50 8.79
CA GLY A 96 -10.83 -15.08 9.56
C GLY A 96 -9.87 -14.08 10.19
N ARG A 97 -10.10 -12.77 10.06
CA ARG A 97 -9.31 -11.74 10.76
C ARG A 97 -9.46 -11.89 12.27
N LYS A 98 -8.33 -12.01 12.97
CA LYS A 98 -8.26 -11.91 14.43
C LYS A 98 -8.17 -10.44 14.83
N THR A 99 -8.90 -10.03 15.86
CA THR A 99 -9.01 -8.63 16.30
C THR A 99 -7.70 -8.03 16.85
N ASP A 100 -6.78 -8.86 17.29
CA ASP A 100 -5.50 -8.51 17.92
C ASP A 100 -4.32 -8.49 16.93
N VAL A 101 -4.56 -8.82 15.65
CA VAL A 101 -3.53 -8.76 14.60
C VAL A 101 -3.47 -7.37 14.00
N SER A 102 -2.28 -6.78 13.91
CA SER A 102 -2.10 -5.48 13.25
C SER A 102 -2.50 -5.53 11.78
N ASP A 103 -2.99 -4.40 11.24
CA ASP A 103 -3.43 -4.32 9.85
C ASP A 103 -2.30 -4.71 8.87
N ALA A 104 -1.07 -4.29 9.14
CA ALA A 104 0.09 -4.68 8.36
C ALA A 104 0.35 -6.19 8.38
N ALA A 105 0.20 -6.84 9.54
CA ALA A 105 0.37 -8.30 9.66
C ALA A 105 -0.74 -9.06 8.93
N TRP A 106 -1.98 -8.55 9.00
CA TRP A 106 -3.09 -9.10 8.25
C TRP A 106 -2.88 -9.00 6.74
N LEU A 107 -2.43 -7.83 6.24
CA LEU A 107 -2.08 -7.63 4.83
C LEU A 107 -0.98 -8.59 4.36
N ALA A 108 0.06 -8.80 5.18
CA ALA A 108 1.13 -9.74 4.88
C ALA A 108 0.63 -11.19 4.80
N ASP A 109 -0.28 -11.57 5.68
CA ASP A 109 -0.87 -12.92 5.69
C ASP A 109 -1.77 -13.15 4.48
N LEU A 110 -2.64 -12.18 4.15
CA LEU A 110 -3.48 -12.24 2.96
C LEU A 110 -2.64 -12.30 1.66
N GLY A 111 -1.57 -11.49 1.58
CA GLY A 111 -0.65 -11.50 0.45
C GLY A 111 0.08 -12.82 0.31
N ALA A 112 0.54 -13.40 1.42
CA ALA A 112 1.22 -14.69 1.43
C ALA A 112 0.36 -15.82 0.86
N HIS A 113 -0.95 -15.79 1.09
CA HIS A 113 -1.90 -16.78 0.59
C HIS A 113 -2.56 -16.41 -0.75
N GLY A 114 -2.19 -15.26 -1.36
CA GLY A 114 -2.78 -14.81 -2.62
C GLY A 114 -4.27 -14.44 -2.52
N LEU A 115 -4.76 -14.11 -1.31
CA LEU A 115 -6.16 -13.79 -1.05
C LEU A 115 -6.53 -12.34 -1.37
N VAL A 116 -5.58 -11.55 -1.84
CA VAL A 116 -5.78 -10.15 -2.21
C VAL A 116 -5.87 -9.97 -3.71
N ARG A 117 -6.87 -9.21 -4.14
CA ARG A 117 -6.96 -8.76 -5.52
C ARG A 117 -6.33 -7.38 -5.64
N ALA A 118 -5.24 -7.28 -6.39
CA ALA A 118 -4.58 -6.01 -6.64
C ALA A 118 -5.51 -5.06 -7.41
N SER A 119 -5.57 -3.82 -6.95
CA SER A 119 -6.23 -2.72 -7.66
C SER A 119 -5.36 -2.23 -8.81
N PHE A 120 -5.98 -1.77 -9.88
CA PHE A 120 -5.26 -1.19 -11.00
C PHE A 120 -4.59 0.12 -10.60
N ALA A 121 -3.26 0.17 -10.66
CA ALA A 121 -2.49 1.41 -10.56
C ALA A 121 -2.19 1.91 -12.00
N PRO A 122 -2.73 3.07 -12.40
CA PRO A 122 -2.57 3.53 -13.77
C PRO A 122 -1.09 3.86 -14.09
N PRO A 123 -0.63 3.59 -15.31
CA PRO A 123 0.70 3.97 -15.76
C PRO A 123 0.88 5.50 -15.75
N GLU A 124 2.12 5.95 -15.76
CA GLU A 124 2.47 7.37 -15.58
C GLU A 124 1.73 8.32 -16.54
N PRO A 125 1.62 8.08 -17.85
CA PRO A 125 0.90 8.99 -18.74
C PRO A 125 -0.56 9.19 -18.36
N VAL A 126 -1.22 8.12 -17.90
CA VAL A 126 -2.62 8.17 -17.44
C VAL A 126 -2.73 8.94 -16.11
N ARG A 127 -1.75 8.81 -15.22
CA ARG A 127 -1.71 9.57 -13.97
C ARG A 127 -1.56 11.07 -14.24
N ILE A 128 -0.61 11.45 -15.08
CA ILE A 128 -0.40 12.85 -15.49
C ILE A 128 -1.69 13.43 -16.10
N LEU A 129 -2.33 12.69 -16.99
CA LEU A 129 -3.59 13.14 -17.59
C LEU A 129 -4.70 13.34 -16.56
N ARG A 130 -4.83 12.42 -15.59
CA ARG A 130 -5.79 12.55 -14.49
C ARG A 130 -5.50 13.78 -13.61
N ASP A 131 -4.25 14.02 -13.29
CA ASP A 131 -3.85 15.16 -12.46
C ASP A 131 -4.09 16.48 -13.18
N LEU A 132 -3.78 16.58 -14.47
CA LEU A 132 -4.08 17.75 -15.30
C LEU A 132 -5.60 17.99 -15.41
N THR A 133 -6.39 16.94 -15.59
CA THR A 133 -7.85 17.04 -15.67
C THR A 133 -8.45 17.53 -14.35
N ARG A 134 -7.96 17.04 -13.22
CA ARG A 134 -8.37 17.48 -11.88
C ARG A 134 -7.98 18.95 -11.65
N ALA A 135 -6.75 19.32 -11.98
CA ALA A 135 -6.27 20.71 -11.87
C ALA A 135 -7.16 21.67 -12.70
N ARG A 136 -7.46 21.32 -13.95
CA ARG A 136 -8.38 22.09 -14.80
C ARG A 136 -9.76 22.24 -14.14
N THR A 137 -10.32 21.18 -13.59
CA THR A 137 -11.63 21.21 -12.92
C THR A 137 -11.61 22.14 -11.71
N ILE A 138 -10.56 22.08 -10.88
CA ILE A 138 -10.40 22.93 -9.70
C ILE A 138 -10.32 24.40 -10.11
N VAL A 139 -9.51 24.74 -11.13
CA VAL A 139 -9.37 26.10 -11.63
C VAL A 139 -10.68 26.62 -12.22
N ALA A 140 -11.40 25.80 -12.99
CA ALA A 140 -12.70 26.16 -13.54
C ALA A 140 -13.74 26.42 -12.44
N GLN A 141 -13.78 25.61 -11.40
CA GLN A 141 -14.66 25.80 -10.24
C GLN A 141 -14.30 27.04 -9.43
N ALA A 142 -13.00 27.32 -9.22
CA ALA A 142 -12.54 28.53 -8.57
C ALA A 142 -12.98 29.76 -9.35
N ARG A 143 -12.77 29.79 -10.68
CA ARG A 143 -13.24 30.86 -11.55
C ARG A 143 -14.75 31.09 -11.44
N THR A 144 -15.56 30.03 -11.44
CA THR A 144 -17.01 30.13 -11.30
C THR A 144 -17.39 30.79 -9.98
N LYS A 145 -16.76 30.42 -8.87
CA LYS A 145 -17.00 30.99 -7.54
C LYS A 145 -16.67 32.51 -7.49
N GLU A 146 -15.61 32.93 -8.18
CA GLU A 146 -15.23 34.34 -8.25
C GLU A 146 -16.22 35.20 -9.07
N ILE A 147 -16.88 34.57 -10.07
CA ILE A 147 -17.83 35.27 -10.96
C ILE A 147 -19.25 35.28 -10.38
N GLU A 148 -19.65 34.27 -9.59
CA GLU A 148 -20.97 34.21 -8.94
C GLU A 148 -21.05 35.31 -7.86
N PRO A 149 -22.02 36.24 -7.95
CA PRO A 149 -22.22 37.22 -6.88
C PRO A 149 -22.64 36.51 -5.57
N PRO A 150 -22.27 37.09 -4.41
CA PRO A 150 -22.70 36.53 -3.15
C PRO A 150 -24.24 36.46 -3.12
N ARG A 151 -24.77 35.26 -2.81
CA ARG A 151 -26.20 35.08 -2.61
C ARG A 151 -26.60 35.89 -1.37
N VAL A 152 -27.42 36.94 -1.58
CA VAL A 152 -28.05 37.76 -0.52
C VAL A 152 -29.11 36.93 0.17
#